data_04fcc7c54158f614e07e7b4ee69b4ba1
#
_entry.id   04fcc7c54158f614e07e7b4ee69b4ba1
#
_cell.length_a   1.000
_cell.length_b   1.000
_cell.length_c   1.000
_cell.angle_alpha   90.00
_cell.angle_beta   90.00
_cell.angle_gamma   90.00
#
_symmetry.space_group_name_H-M   'P 1'
#
loop_
_entity.id
_entity.type
_entity.pdbx_description
1 polymer ?
#
loop_
_entity_poly.entity_id
_entity_poly.type
_entity_poly.pdbx_seq_one_letter_code
_entity_poly.pdbx_strand_id
1 'polypeptide(L)'
;MLTTQSIFDRYQEVRTRFPTVEGRAQTVDITSLLDITDDVDAFVFDAFGVLNVGETMIPGADRRLDQLRERGCAIRILTNAASYDRSGAIAKFKRLGLTLFDDEIITSREAALLHLTEGSWGVIAADTDALIDLPATVLRLGDDPEDYEKVSAFLFLSTANWTLDRQDLLMAAMNSRPRTPRSASGNGLP
;
A
#
# COMPACT_ATOMS: atom_id res chain seq x y z
N MET A 1 -5.03 2.27 23.52
CA MET A 1 -5.84 2.14 22.30
C MET A 1 -5.54 3.37 21.43
N LEU A 2 -5.19 3.18 20.15
CA LEU A 2 -4.95 4.30 19.24
C LEU A 2 -6.27 5.02 18.96
N THR A 3 -6.29 6.33 19.16
CA THR A 3 -7.41 7.21 18.84
C THR A 3 -7.03 8.11 17.66
N THR A 4 -8.01 8.67 16.96
CA THR A 4 -7.76 9.65 15.91
C THR A 4 -6.88 10.81 16.41
N GLN A 5 -7.13 11.27 17.63
CA GLN A 5 -6.34 12.33 18.23
C GLN A 5 -4.88 11.91 18.46
N SER A 6 -4.65 10.73 19.04
CA SER A 6 -3.27 10.25 19.29
C SER A 6 -2.50 10.02 17.99
N ILE A 7 -3.17 9.61 16.92
CA ILE A 7 -2.58 9.49 15.58
C ILE A 7 -2.21 10.87 15.04
N PHE A 8 -3.13 11.84 15.13
CA PHE A 8 -2.87 13.20 14.71
C PHE A 8 -1.68 13.83 15.46
N ASP A 9 -1.64 13.68 16.79
CA ASP A 9 -0.56 14.18 17.62
C ASP A 9 0.78 13.57 17.19
N ARG A 10 0.80 12.26 16.90
CA ARG A 10 1.99 11.58 16.39
C ARG A 10 2.45 12.12 15.03
N TYR A 11 1.51 12.40 14.12
CA TYR A 11 1.86 13.06 12.85
C TYR A 11 2.47 14.46 13.08
N GLN A 12 1.97 15.23 14.04
CA GLN A 12 2.56 16.53 14.38
C GLN A 12 3.98 16.38 14.93
N GLU A 13 4.23 15.42 15.81
CA GLU A 13 5.58 15.17 16.36
C GLU A 13 6.61 14.84 15.27
N VAL A 14 6.22 14.08 14.25
CA VAL A 14 7.11 13.68 13.15
C VAL A 14 7.03 14.60 11.93
N ARG A 15 6.34 15.73 12.03
CA ARG A 15 6.07 16.63 10.91
C ARG A 15 7.32 17.08 10.16
N THR A 16 8.44 17.23 10.87
CA THR A 16 9.73 17.61 10.26
C THR A 16 10.30 16.56 9.30
N ARG A 17 9.76 15.34 9.33
CA ARG A 17 10.14 14.25 8.40
C ARG A 17 9.33 14.27 7.10
N PHE A 18 8.27 15.08 7.03
CA PHE A 18 7.47 15.23 5.82
C PHE A 18 8.04 16.31 4.90
N PRO A 19 7.80 16.19 3.59
CA PRO A 19 8.15 17.24 2.65
C PRO A 19 7.51 18.58 3.04
N THR A 20 8.27 19.64 2.88
CA THR A 20 7.72 21.00 3.01
C THR A 20 6.86 21.33 1.80
N VAL A 21 5.69 21.90 2.04
CA VAL A 21 4.84 22.42 0.97
C VAL A 21 5.25 23.88 0.73
N GLU A 22 5.82 24.15 -0.43
CA GLU A 22 6.15 25.49 -0.87
C GLU A 22 5.00 26.07 -1.70
N GLY A 23 4.49 27.22 -1.29
CA GLY A 23 3.43 27.93 -1.99
C GLY A 23 2.01 27.42 -1.69
N ARG A 24 1.01 28.18 -2.15
CA ARG A 24 -0.38 27.77 -2.19
C ARG A 24 -0.77 27.53 -3.63
N ALA A 25 -1.12 26.28 -3.99
CA ALA A 25 -1.74 26.01 -5.27
C ALA A 25 -3.11 26.74 -5.34
N GLN A 26 -3.43 27.27 -6.51
CA GLN A 26 -4.79 27.73 -6.80
C GLN A 26 -5.72 26.50 -6.78
N THR A 27 -6.78 26.56 -5.99
CA THR A 27 -7.81 25.54 -5.94
C THR A 27 -8.93 25.91 -6.88
N VAL A 28 -9.36 24.97 -7.72
CA VAL A 28 -10.52 25.13 -8.60
C VAL A 28 -11.56 24.10 -8.17
N ASP A 29 -12.78 24.56 -7.94
CA ASP A 29 -13.90 23.68 -7.67
C ASP A 29 -14.42 23.08 -8.98
N ILE A 30 -14.55 21.75 -9.00
CA ILE A 30 -15.09 20.98 -10.13
C ILE A 30 -16.35 20.24 -9.69
N THR A 31 -17.32 20.09 -10.56
CA THR A 31 -18.53 19.32 -10.29
C THR A 31 -18.31 17.83 -10.55
N SER A 32 -17.39 17.53 -11.47
CA SER A 32 -17.11 16.17 -11.91
C SER A 32 -15.67 16.05 -12.38
N LEU A 33 -15.08 14.87 -12.28
CA LEU A 33 -13.79 14.57 -12.91
C LEU A 33 -13.83 14.74 -14.44
N LEU A 34 -15.02 14.67 -15.06
CA LEU A 34 -15.19 14.90 -16.48
C LEU A 34 -14.96 16.36 -16.90
N ASP A 35 -15.03 17.30 -15.97
CA ASP A 35 -14.85 18.72 -16.23
C ASP A 35 -13.37 19.08 -16.52
N ILE A 36 -12.43 18.18 -16.18
CA ILE A 36 -10.99 18.39 -16.34
C ILE A 36 -10.34 17.41 -17.32
N THR A 37 -11.13 16.64 -18.07
CA THR A 37 -10.60 15.66 -19.03
C THR A 37 -9.82 16.28 -20.18
N ASP A 38 -10.07 17.54 -20.51
CA ASP A 38 -9.34 18.26 -21.54
C ASP A 38 -8.01 18.83 -21.03
N ASP A 39 -7.81 18.85 -19.71
CA ASP A 39 -6.63 19.41 -19.06
C ASP A 39 -5.62 18.34 -18.63
N VAL A 40 -6.00 17.05 -18.68
CA VAL A 40 -5.15 15.94 -18.19
C VAL A 40 -5.23 14.73 -19.11
N ASP A 41 -4.09 14.06 -19.31
CA ASP A 41 -4.00 12.86 -20.14
C ASP A 41 -4.33 11.57 -19.36
N ALA A 42 -4.24 11.62 -18.04
CA ALA A 42 -4.38 10.42 -17.22
C ALA A 42 -4.93 10.72 -15.82
N PHE A 43 -5.62 9.75 -15.26
CA PHE A 43 -6.08 9.75 -13.86
C PHE A 43 -5.43 8.60 -13.08
N VAL A 44 -4.92 8.92 -11.91
CA VAL A 44 -4.40 7.94 -10.94
C VAL A 44 -5.33 7.91 -9.74
N PHE A 45 -5.95 6.77 -9.48
CA PHE A 45 -6.89 6.58 -8.39
C PHE A 45 -6.30 5.73 -7.28
N ASP A 46 -6.52 6.13 -6.02
CA ASP A 46 -6.45 5.18 -4.91
C ASP A 46 -7.64 4.22 -5.00
N ALA A 47 -7.53 3.07 -4.36
CA ALA A 47 -8.59 2.07 -4.37
C ALA A 47 -9.55 2.23 -3.19
N PHE A 48 -9.02 2.15 -1.95
CA PHE A 48 -9.85 2.17 -0.75
C PHE A 48 -10.38 3.58 -0.45
N GLY A 49 -11.70 3.70 -0.34
CA GLY A 49 -12.37 4.99 -0.13
C GLY A 49 -12.62 5.79 -1.42
N VAL A 50 -12.11 5.32 -2.57
CA VAL A 50 -12.27 5.95 -3.89
C VAL A 50 -13.03 5.05 -4.86
N LEU A 51 -12.61 3.80 -5.00
CA LEU A 51 -13.26 2.81 -5.86
C LEU A 51 -14.07 1.78 -5.07
N ASN A 52 -13.63 1.45 -3.85
CA ASN A 52 -14.32 0.51 -2.98
C ASN A 52 -14.20 0.88 -1.51
N VAL A 53 -15.13 0.39 -0.70
CA VAL A 53 -15.08 0.38 0.76
C VAL A 53 -15.25 -1.06 1.21
N GLY A 54 -14.22 -1.61 1.86
CA GLY A 54 -14.18 -3.05 2.17
C GLY A 54 -14.28 -3.90 0.90
N GLU A 55 -15.23 -4.82 0.87
CA GLU A 55 -15.51 -5.70 -0.27
C GLU A 55 -16.70 -5.20 -1.13
N THR A 56 -17.00 -3.90 -1.08
CA THR A 56 -18.11 -3.30 -1.84
C THR A 56 -17.59 -2.16 -2.72
N MET A 57 -17.91 -2.20 -4.00
CA MET A 57 -17.62 -1.11 -4.93
C MET A 57 -18.43 0.15 -4.56
N ILE A 58 -17.81 1.30 -4.66
CA ILE A 58 -18.51 2.59 -4.54
C ILE A 58 -19.44 2.77 -5.75
N PRO A 59 -20.74 3.04 -5.53
CA PRO A 59 -21.70 3.14 -6.62
C PRO A 59 -21.28 4.13 -7.70
N GLY A 60 -21.21 3.66 -8.95
CA GLY A 60 -20.85 4.46 -10.10
C GLY A 60 -19.35 4.62 -10.36
N ALA A 61 -18.47 3.99 -9.56
CA ALA A 61 -17.04 4.01 -9.80
C ALA A 61 -16.68 3.36 -11.15
N ASP A 62 -17.27 2.20 -11.44
CA ASP A 62 -17.14 1.50 -12.71
C ASP A 62 -17.51 2.40 -13.90
N ARG A 63 -18.71 2.96 -13.87
CA ARG A 63 -19.19 3.85 -14.93
C ARG A 63 -18.28 5.09 -15.09
N ARG A 64 -17.75 5.64 -13.98
CA ARG A 64 -16.86 6.79 -14.06
C ARG A 64 -15.55 6.45 -14.76
N LEU A 65 -14.98 5.31 -14.46
CA LEU A 65 -13.76 4.85 -15.14
C LEU A 65 -13.99 4.69 -16.65
N ASP A 66 -15.13 4.10 -17.05
CA ASP A 66 -15.47 3.94 -18.45
C ASP A 66 -15.65 5.30 -19.17
N GLN A 67 -16.35 6.24 -18.53
CA GLN A 67 -16.52 7.60 -19.07
C GLN A 67 -15.19 8.34 -19.28
N LEU A 68 -14.22 8.15 -18.38
CA LEU A 68 -12.89 8.75 -18.52
C LEU A 68 -12.10 8.11 -19.68
N ARG A 69 -12.20 6.79 -19.86
CA ARG A 69 -11.61 6.08 -21.01
C ARG A 69 -12.23 6.54 -22.34
N GLU A 70 -13.55 6.72 -22.38
CA GLU A 70 -14.28 7.24 -23.56
C GLU A 70 -13.80 8.65 -23.93
N ARG A 71 -13.30 9.44 -22.96
CA ARG A 71 -12.70 10.74 -23.17
C ARG A 71 -11.22 10.68 -23.57
N GLY A 72 -10.66 9.46 -23.69
CA GLY A 72 -9.26 9.25 -24.08
C GLY A 72 -8.26 9.31 -22.92
N CYS A 73 -8.73 9.46 -21.68
CA CYS A 73 -7.83 9.51 -20.51
C CYS A 73 -7.33 8.12 -20.15
N ALA A 74 -6.02 8.02 -19.90
CA ALA A 74 -5.44 6.81 -19.33
C ALA A 74 -5.83 6.66 -17.85
N ILE A 75 -6.04 5.42 -17.41
CA ILE A 75 -6.39 5.11 -16.01
C ILE A 75 -5.25 4.34 -15.36
N ARG A 76 -4.95 4.66 -14.11
CA ARG A 76 -4.08 3.86 -13.22
C ARG A 76 -4.71 3.78 -11.84
N ILE A 77 -4.71 2.58 -11.28
CA ILE A 77 -5.16 2.32 -9.91
C ILE A 77 -3.91 2.06 -9.07
N LEU A 78 -3.64 2.96 -8.14
CA LEU A 78 -2.51 2.86 -7.23
C LEU A 78 -3.04 2.44 -5.86
N THR A 79 -2.74 1.22 -5.42
CA THR A 79 -3.25 0.70 -4.16
C THR A 79 -2.16 0.36 -3.16
N ASN A 80 -2.36 0.74 -1.91
CA ASN A 80 -1.52 0.37 -0.78
C ASN A 80 -1.75 -1.08 -0.30
N ALA A 81 -2.70 -1.81 -0.88
CA ALA A 81 -2.98 -3.18 -0.49
C ALA A 81 -1.84 -4.11 -0.92
N ALA A 82 -0.99 -4.47 0.04
CA ALA A 82 0.15 -5.36 -0.17
C ALA A 82 -0.12 -6.82 0.23
N SER A 83 -1.31 -7.10 0.79
CA SER A 83 -1.69 -8.44 1.28
C SER A 83 -1.99 -9.45 0.15
N TYR A 84 -2.02 -9.00 -1.08
CA TYR A 84 -2.24 -9.83 -2.25
C TYR A 84 -1.04 -9.76 -3.19
N ASP A 85 -0.70 -10.88 -3.80
CA ASP A 85 0.12 -10.88 -5.01
C ASP A 85 -0.64 -10.22 -6.17
N ARG A 86 0.00 -10.08 -7.32
CA ARG A 86 -0.62 -9.46 -8.50
C ARG A 86 -1.92 -10.16 -8.90
N SER A 87 -1.92 -11.49 -8.94
CA SER A 87 -3.09 -12.27 -9.34
C SER A 87 -4.25 -12.09 -8.38
N GLY A 88 -3.98 -12.06 -7.10
CA GLY A 88 -4.95 -11.79 -6.03
C GLY A 88 -5.52 -10.38 -6.09
N ALA A 89 -4.71 -9.37 -6.40
CA ALA A 89 -5.16 -7.99 -6.58
C ALA A 89 -6.12 -7.86 -7.77
N ILE A 90 -5.76 -8.43 -8.92
CA ILE A 90 -6.64 -8.47 -10.12
C ILE A 90 -7.96 -9.18 -9.79
N ALA A 91 -7.89 -10.35 -9.16
CA ALA A 91 -9.07 -11.11 -8.77
C ALA A 91 -9.97 -10.34 -7.79
N LYS A 92 -9.37 -9.55 -6.86
CA LYS A 92 -10.13 -8.68 -5.95
C LYS A 92 -10.93 -7.64 -6.71
N PHE A 93 -10.32 -6.86 -7.59
CA PHE A 93 -11.03 -5.83 -8.35
C PHE A 93 -12.13 -6.42 -9.25
N LYS A 94 -11.87 -7.59 -9.84
CA LYS A 94 -12.88 -8.32 -10.62
C LYS A 94 -14.07 -8.74 -9.76
N ARG A 95 -13.86 -9.25 -8.53
CA ARG A 95 -14.95 -9.58 -7.59
C ARG A 95 -15.75 -8.34 -7.18
N LEU A 96 -15.10 -7.18 -7.08
CA LEU A 96 -15.77 -5.90 -6.81
C LEU A 96 -16.64 -5.42 -7.98
N GLY A 97 -16.57 -6.05 -9.15
CA GLY A 97 -17.31 -5.65 -10.35
C GLY A 97 -16.63 -4.53 -11.14
N LEU A 98 -15.36 -4.19 -10.81
CA LEU A 98 -14.61 -3.20 -11.56
C LEU A 98 -13.98 -3.83 -12.81
N THR A 99 -14.21 -3.21 -13.96
CA THR A 99 -13.55 -3.57 -15.21
C THR A 99 -12.23 -2.81 -15.30
N LEU A 100 -11.15 -3.47 -14.93
CA LEU A 100 -9.79 -2.93 -15.00
C LEU A 100 -8.93 -3.81 -15.91
N PHE A 101 -8.08 -3.17 -16.71
CA PHE A 101 -7.03 -3.87 -17.43
C PHE A 101 -5.86 -4.18 -16.48
N ASP A 102 -5.17 -5.26 -16.74
CA ASP A 102 -4.09 -5.70 -15.85
C ASP A 102 -3.00 -4.64 -15.68
N ASP A 103 -2.66 -3.90 -16.74
CA ASP A 103 -1.64 -2.84 -16.72
C ASP A 103 -2.12 -1.56 -16.02
N GLU A 104 -3.42 -1.42 -15.76
CA GLU A 104 -3.96 -0.29 -15.00
C GLU A 104 -3.73 -0.43 -13.49
N ILE A 105 -3.47 -1.65 -13.00
CA ILE A 105 -3.33 -1.94 -11.56
C ILE A 105 -1.85 -1.87 -11.17
N ILE A 106 -1.55 -1.02 -10.20
CA ILE A 106 -0.23 -0.86 -9.60
C ILE A 106 -0.37 -1.05 -8.10
N THR A 107 0.29 -2.07 -7.55
CA THR A 107 0.25 -2.36 -6.12
C THR A 107 1.54 -1.89 -5.43
N SER A 108 1.42 -1.48 -4.17
CA SER A 108 2.59 -1.17 -3.35
C SER A 108 3.49 -2.40 -3.13
N ARG A 109 2.92 -3.62 -3.18
CA ARG A 109 3.69 -4.87 -3.13
C ARG A 109 4.62 -4.99 -4.33
N GLU A 110 4.10 -4.85 -5.56
CA GLU A 110 4.93 -4.89 -6.77
C GLU A 110 6.02 -3.82 -6.75
N ALA A 111 5.66 -2.59 -6.36
CA ALA A 111 6.63 -1.52 -6.23
C ALA A 111 7.74 -1.85 -5.19
N ALA A 112 7.39 -2.47 -4.07
CA ALA A 112 8.37 -2.89 -3.07
C ALA A 112 9.27 -4.01 -3.59
N LEU A 113 8.71 -4.99 -4.33
CA LEU A 113 9.47 -6.11 -4.90
C LEU A 113 10.53 -5.66 -5.91
N LEU A 114 10.27 -4.60 -6.69
CA LEU A 114 11.25 -4.00 -7.59
C LEU A 114 12.50 -3.46 -6.87
N HIS A 115 12.40 -3.20 -5.58
CA HIS A 115 13.45 -2.63 -4.75
C HIS A 115 14.03 -3.61 -3.73
N LEU A 116 13.69 -4.89 -3.82
CA LEU A 116 14.35 -5.91 -2.99
C LEU A 116 15.79 -6.06 -3.47
N THR A 117 16.71 -5.82 -2.55
CA THR A 117 18.15 -6.03 -2.78
C THR A 117 18.55 -7.44 -2.40
N GLU A 118 19.76 -7.86 -2.78
CA GLU A 118 20.34 -9.09 -2.28
C GLU A 118 20.41 -9.09 -0.75
N GLY A 119 20.22 -10.27 -0.15
CA GLY A 119 20.24 -10.46 1.29
C GLY A 119 19.07 -11.31 1.81
N SER A 120 19.07 -11.55 3.11
CA SER A 120 17.99 -12.26 3.80
C SER A 120 16.91 -11.26 4.24
N TRP A 121 15.68 -11.48 3.79
CA TRP A 121 14.54 -10.63 4.12
C TRP A 121 13.59 -11.32 5.10
N GLY A 122 13.29 -10.64 6.21
CA GLY A 122 12.20 -11.01 7.10
C GLY A 122 10.89 -10.42 6.60
N VAL A 123 9.89 -11.27 6.37
CA VAL A 123 8.61 -10.84 5.79
C VAL A 123 7.50 -10.96 6.83
N ILE A 124 6.80 -9.86 7.06
CA ILE A 124 5.61 -9.77 7.88
C ILE A 124 4.41 -9.79 6.93
N ALA A 125 3.66 -10.88 6.95
CA ALA A 125 2.55 -11.13 6.04
C ALA A 125 1.47 -11.96 6.73
N ALA A 126 0.25 -11.94 6.17
CA ALA A 126 -0.82 -12.82 6.62
C ALA A 126 -0.44 -14.31 6.46
N ASP A 127 -0.91 -15.18 7.34
CA ASP A 127 -0.59 -16.62 7.28
C ASP A 127 -1.11 -17.27 5.99
N THR A 128 -2.16 -16.71 5.42
CA THR A 128 -2.76 -17.16 4.15
C THR A 128 -2.00 -16.72 2.90
N ASP A 129 -1.02 -15.82 3.04
CA ASP A 129 -0.19 -15.37 1.92
C ASP A 129 0.89 -16.42 1.64
N ALA A 130 0.85 -17.03 0.46
CA ALA A 130 1.81 -18.07 0.08
C ALA A 130 3.21 -17.54 -0.30
N LEU A 131 3.37 -16.21 -0.41
CA LEU A 131 4.64 -15.51 -0.73
C LEU A 131 5.31 -16.01 -2.02
N ILE A 132 4.51 -16.50 -2.98
CA ILE A 132 5.02 -17.17 -4.20
C ILE A 132 5.75 -16.22 -5.17
N ASP A 133 5.49 -14.94 -5.07
CA ASP A 133 6.10 -13.87 -5.86
C ASP A 133 7.40 -13.33 -5.23
N LEU A 134 7.77 -13.82 -4.05
CA LEU A 134 8.97 -13.41 -3.34
C LEU A 134 10.15 -14.34 -3.64
N PRO A 135 11.39 -13.84 -3.57
CA PRO A 135 12.58 -14.69 -3.68
C PRO A 135 12.60 -15.79 -2.61
N ALA A 136 13.22 -16.94 -2.91
CA ALA A 136 13.33 -18.06 -1.99
C ALA A 136 14.13 -17.76 -0.69
N THR A 137 14.84 -16.65 -0.67
CA THR A 137 15.65 -16.20 0.47
C THR A 137 14.87 -15.41 1.52
N VAL A 138 13.54 -15.36 1.42
CA VAL A 138 12.69 -14.69 2.40
C VAL A 138 12.34 -15.64 3.55
N LEU A 139 12.29 -15.09 4.76
CA LEU A 139 11.85 -15.77 5.99
C LEU A 139 10.58 -15.09 6.50
N ARG A 140 9.48 -15.85 6.60
CA ARG A 140 8.27 -15.34 7.26
C ARG A 140 8.54 -15.18 8.76
N LEU A 141 8.33 -13.98 9.28
CA LEU A 141 8.51 -13.68 10.69
C LEU A 141 7.24 -14.00 11.48
N GLY A 142 7.44 -14.68 12.59
CA GLY A 142 6.41 -15.04 13.56
C GLY A 142 6.76 -14.56 14.97
N ASP A 143 6.67 -15.48 15.93
CA ASP A 143 6.88 -15.18 17.35
C ASP A 143 8.30 -15.59 17.83
N ASP A 144 9.15 -16.16 16.97
CA ASP A 144 10.51 -16.56 17.30
C ASP A 144 11.47 -15.36 17.18
N PRO A 145 12.06 -14.87 18.28
CA PRO A 145 13.01 -13.75 18.25
C PRO A 145 14.28 -14.05 17.43
N GLU A 146 14.70 -15.32 17.34
CA GLU A 146 15.88 -15.68 16.56
C GLU A 146 15.69 -15.40 15.07
N ASP A 147 14.48 -15.50 14.56
CA ASP A 147 14.20 -15.25 13.14
C ASP A 147 14.40 -13.78 12.77
N TYR A 148 14.13 -12.87 13.70
CA TYR A 148 14.41 -11.45 13.50
C TYR A 148 15.90 -11.13 13.46
N GLU A 149 16.72 -11.93 14.14
CA GLU A 149 18.18 -11.76 14.13
C GLU A 149 18.86 -12.34 12.88
N LYS A 150 18.26 -13.33 12.23
CA LYS A 150 18.79 -13.99 11.02
C LYS A 150 18.70 -13.12 9.77
N VAL A 151 17.85 -12.12 9.75
CA VAL A 151 17.54 -11.33 8.55
C VAL A 151 18.26 -9.98 8.53
N SER A 152 18.57 -9.50 7.34
CA SER A 152 19.29 -8.23 7.13
C SER A 152 18.33 -7.06 6.86
N ALA A 153 17.10 -7.35 6.46
CA ALA A 153 16.09 -6.35 6.15
C ALA A 153 14.67 -6.88 6.43
N PHE A 154 13.71 -5.97 6.53
CA PHE A 154 12.32 -6.30 6.81
C PHE A 154 11.40 -5.80 5.71
N LEU A 155 10.46 -6.65 5.28
CA LEU A 155 9.39 -6.33 4.35
C LEU A 155 8.03 -6.50 5.03
N PHE A 156 7.26 -5.42 5.14
CA PHE A 156 5.98 -5.41 5.80
C PHE A 156 4.85 -5.40 4.74
N LEU A 157 4.14 -6.51 4.60
CA LEU A 157 3.07 -6.70 3.61
C LEU A 157 1.66 -6.65 4.20
N SER A 158 1.49 -7.05 5.46
CA SER A 158 0.17 -7.12 6.08
C SER A 158 0.23 -7.04 7.60
N THR A 159 -0.76 -6.38 8.20
CA THR A 159 -0.97 -6.33 9.66
C THR A 159 -1.91 -7.42 10.17
N ALA A 160 -2.41 -8.34 9.32
CA ALA A 160 -3.47 -9.28 9.67
C ALA A 160 -3.16 -10.11 10.94
N ASN A 161 -1.89 -10.51 11.11
CA ASN A 161 -1.45 -11.31 12.25
C ASN A 161 -0.41 -10.56 13.11
N TRP A 162 -0.38 -9.22 13.00
CA TRP A 162 0.57 -8.40 13.73
C TRP A 162 0.11 -8.14 15.15
N THR A 163 0.97 -8.41 16.14
CA THR A 163 0.72 -8.23 17.57
C THR A 163 1.71 -7.24 18.18
N LEU A 164 1.44 -6.76 19.37
CA LEU A 164 2.37 -5.91 20.12
C LEU A 164 3.68 -6.65 20.42
N ASP A 165 3.60 -7.95 20.74
CA ASP A 165 4.80 -8.76 21.03
C ASP A 165 5.70 -8.86 19.77
N ARG A 166 5.12 -9.07 18.58
CA ARG A 166 5.85 -9.06 17.32
C ARG A 166 6.44 -7.67 17.00
N GLN A 167 5.70 -6.62 17.36
CA GLN A 167 6.20 -5.25 17.26
C GLN A 167 7.44 -5.05 18.13
N ASP A 168 7.42 -5.52 19.37
CA ASP A 168 8.55 -5.41 20.28
C ASP A 168 9.76 -6.22 19.79
N LEU A 169 9.55 -7.41 19.23
CA LEU A 169 10.60 -8.21 18.59
C LEU A 169 11.24 -7.46 17.41
N LEU A 170 10.42 -6.87 16.53
CA LEU A 170 10.90 -6.07 15.40
C LEU A 170 11.72 -4.86 15.90
N MET A 171 11.21 -4.12 16.87
CA MET A 171 11.88 -2.96 17.42
C MET A 171 13.21 -3.34 18.09
N ALA A 172 13.24 -4.43 18.87
CA ALA A 172 14.46 -4.95 19.46
C ALA A 172 15.52 -5.28 18.37
N ALA A 173 15.09 -6.00 17.34
CA ALA A 173 15.96 -6.38 16.24
C ALA A 173 16.47 -5.18 15.41
N MET A 174 15.65 -4.14 15.22
CA MET A 174 16.07 -2.90 14.54
C MET A 174 17.05 -2.09 15.38
N ASN A 175 16.93 -2.12 16.71
CA ASN A 175 17.82 -1.41 17.63
C ASN A 175 19.16 -2.15 17.83
N SER A 176 19.20 -3.48 17.68
CA SER A 176 20.41 -4.27 17.89
C SER A 176 21.49 -3.99 16.84
N ARG A 177 21.07 -3.71 15.60
CA ARG A 177 21.96 -3.32 14.48
C ARG A 177 21.17 -2.57 13.41
N PRO A 178 21.81 -1.65 12.63
CA PRO A 178 21.15 -0.97 11.53
C PRO A 178 20.63 -1.97 10.49
N ARG A 179 19.38 -1.85 10.11
CA ARG A 179 18.70 -2.63 9.07
C ARG A 179 17.86 -1.72 8.19
N THR A 180 17.46 -2.20 7.03
CA THR A 180 16.63 -1.43 6.09
C THR A 180 15.19 -1.92 6.17
N PRO A 181 14.27 -1.18 6.83
CA PRO A 181 12.86 -1.50 6.77
C PRO A 181 12.26 -1.07 5.42
N ARG A 182 11.35 -1.87 4.89
CA ARG A 182 10.52 -1.56 3.73
C ARG A 182 9.07 -1.87 4.06
N SER A 183 8.18 -0.90 3.95
CA SER A 183 6.74 -1.12 4.08
C SER A 183 6.10 -1.02 2.71
N ALA A 184 5.39 -2.05 2.31
CA ALA A 184 4.53 -2.06 1.13
C ALA A 184 3.05 -1.89 1.52
N SER A 185 2.70 -2.03 2.79
CA SER A 185 1.35 -1.76 3.26
C SER A 185 1.17 -0.28 3.61
N GLY A 186 0.00 0.28 3.30
CA GLY A 186 -0.33 1.66 3.65
C GLY A 186 -0.56 1.89 5.15
N ASN A 187 -0.61 0.82 5.92
CA ASN A 187 -0.58 0.87 7.38
C ASN A 187 0.88 1.01 7.79
N GLY A 188 1.38 2.23 7.81
CA GLY A 188 2.77 2.50 8.15
C GLY A 188 3.25 1.73 9.38
N LEU A 189 4.54 1.50 9.48
CA LEU A 189 5.14 1.00 10.70
C LEU A 189 4.77 1.96 11.85
N PRO A 190 4.29 1.42 12.98
CA PRO A 190 3.87 2.23 14.13
C PRO A 190 5.00 3.10 14.68
#